data_9afc7649b8be9cf2462c7dd852226b7d
#
_entry.id   9afc7649b8be9cf2462c7dd852226b7d
#
_cell.length_a   1.000
_cell.length_b   1.000
_cell.length_c   1.000
_cell.angle_alpha   90.00
_cell.angle_beta   90.00
_cell.angle_gamma   90.00
#
_symmetry.space_group_name_H-M   'P 1'
#
loop_
_entity.id
_entity.type
_entity.pdbx_description
1 polymer ?
#
loop_
_entity_poly.entity_id
_entity_poly.type
_entity_poly.pdbx_seq_one_letter_code
_entity_poly.pdbx_strand_id
1 'polypeptide(L)'
;MGIDLAQHPDKTQEILDDIKRREAVGYSYEVADGSLALLLQWHLGAYRPHFTLESFRVIVDDHEDTGALAKDAMSEATIKIHVGDQRFVATGEGAGPVGALDNALRMAIVAFYPEVADIELVDYKVRILDENVGTDAITRVVITTRDKRGSWGTVGVSENIIEASWNALVDSIEYGLMRIGE
;
A
#
# COMPACT_ATOMS: atom_id res chain seq x y z
N MET A 1 13.73 7.00 12.21
CA MET A 1 13.00 8.27 12.51
C MET A 1 12.60 8.29 13.96
N GLY A 2 13.03 9.31 14.71
CA GLY A 2 12.54 9.57 16.07
C GLY A 2 11.60 10.79 16.00
N ILE A 3 10.30 10.56 15.87
CA ILE A 3 9.32 11.64 16.01
C ILE A 3 9.11 11.85 17.50
N ASP A 4 9.55 13.01 18.01
CA ASP A 4 9.34 13.39 19.40
C ASP A 4 8.01 14.14 19.53
N LEU A 5 6.95 13.40 19.85
CA LEU A 5 5.61 13.96 20.06
C LEU A 5 5.55 14.93 21.26
N ALA A 6 6.53 14.90 22.19
CA ALA A 6 6.58 15.84 23.29
C ALA A 6 6.81 17.29 22.82
N GLN A 7 7.34 17.47 21.62
CA GLN A 7 7.51 18.80 20.99
C GLN A 7 6.23 19.30 20.31
N HIS A 8 5.19 18.47 20.20
CA HIS A 8 3.91 18.78 19.54
C HIS A 8 2.71 18.39 20.42
N PRO A 9 2.58 18.95 21.63
CA PRO A 9 1.53 18.56 22.58
C PRO A 9 0.11 18.84 22.08
N ASP A 10 -0.07 19.86 21.26
CA ASP A 10 -1.32 20.22 20.59
C ASP A 10 -1.75 19.18 19.55
N LYS A 11 -0.80 18.50 18.88
CA LYS A 11 -1.07 17.46 17.90
C LYS A 11 -1.24 16.06 18.50
N THR A 12 -0.72 15.84 19.69
CA THR A 12 -0.73 14.51 20.31
C THR A 12 -2.14 13.95 20.48
N GLN A 13 -3.08 14.78 20.95
CA GLN A 13 -4.47 14.34 21.15
C GLN A 13 -5.16 14.05 19.80
N GLU A 14 -4.95 14.89 18.80
CA GLU A 14 -5.48 14.71 17.45
C GLU A 14 -5.00 13.39 16.81
N ILE A 15 -3.70 13.10 16.95
CA ILE A 15 -3.08 11.86 16.48
C ILE A 15 -3.68 10.64 17.19
N LEU A 16 -3.79 10.68 18.53
CA LEU A 16 -4.36 9.58 19.29
C LEU A 16 -5.82 9.31 18.93
N ASP A 17 -6.60 10.34 18.70
CA ASP A 17 -8.00 10.20 18.32
C ASP A 17 -8.15 9.66 16.89
N ASP A 18 -7.24 10.00 15.97
CA ASP A 18 -7.22 9.43 14.63
C ASP A 18 -6.80 7.96 14.65
N ILE A 19 -5.78 7.59 15.41
CA ILE A 19 -5.37 6.20 15.61
C ILE A 19 -6.55 5.37 16.11
N LYS A 20 -7.24 5.82 17.17
CA LYS A 20 -8.41 5.12 17.73
C LYS A 20 -9.54 4.96 16.72
N ARG A 21 -9.84 6.01 15.93
CA ARG A 21 -10.86 5.93 14.87
C ARG A 21 -10.49 4.88 13.81
N ARG A 22 -9.23 4.85 13.38
CA ARG A 22 -8.75 3.87 12.40
C ARG A 22 -8.75 2.46 12.98
N GLU A 23 -8.33 2.28 14.22
CA GLU A 23 -8.38 0.98 14.90
C GLU A 23 -9.83 0.47 15.03
N ALA A 24 -10.80 1.36 15.30
CA ALA A 24 -12.22 1.01 15.37
C ALA A 24 -12.79 0.48 14.04
N VAL A 25 -12.21 0.87 12.90
CA VAL A 25 -12.60 0.36 11.57
C VAL A 25 -11.67 -0.73 11.04
N GLY A 26 -10.77 -1.24 11.89
CA GLY A 26 -10.00 -2.44 11.56
C GLY A 26 -8.49 -2.25 11.35
N TYR A 27 -7.95 -1.04 11.38
CA TYR A 27 -6.50 -0.84 11.33
C TYR A 27 -5.81 -1.46 12.55
N SER A 28 -4.52 -1.79 12.40
CA SER A 28 -3.65 -2.21 13.52
C SER A 28 -2.23 -1.79 13.22
N TYR A 29 -1.64 -1.03 14.11
CA TYR A 29 -0.31 -0.46 13.92
C TYR A 29 0.81 -1.24 14.63
N GLU A 30 0.50 -2.32 15.34
CA GLU A 30 1.49 -3.15 16.05
C GLU A 30 2.60 -3.69 15.14
N VAL A 31 2.24 -3.99 13.88
CA VAL A 31 3.14 -4.52 12.85
C VAL A 31 3.21 -3.64 11.60
N ALA A 32 2.66 -2.43 11.67
CA ALA A 32 2.53 -1.50 10.54
C ALA A 32 3.18 -0.15 10.88
N ASP A 33 4.44 -0.22 11.28
CA ASP A 33 5.27 0.93 11.67
C ASP A 33 5.45 1.94 10.53
N GLY A 34 5.49 1.48 9.27
CA GLY A 34 5.51 2.34 8.10
C GLY A 34 4.24 3.18 7.95
N SER A 35 3.05 2.54 8.03
CA SER A 35 1.77 3.28 7.97
C SER A 35 1.61 4.23 9.16
N LEU A 36 2.05 3.83 10.36
CA LEU A 36 2.04 4.71 11.53
C LEU A 36 2.93 5.93 11.32
N ALA A 37 4.14 5.72 10.80
CA ALA A 37 5.07 6.83 10.55
C ALA A 37 4.50 7.83 9.52
N LEU A 38 3.89 7.34 8.42
CA LEU A 38 3.23 8.20 7.43
C LEU A 38 2.07 8.99 8.06
N LEU A 39 1.25 8.34 8.89
CA LEU A 39 0.17 9.00 9.63
C LEU A 39 0.70 10.14 10.52
N LEU A 40 1.77 9.89 11.27
CA LEU A 40 2.40 10.90 12.12
C LEU A 40 2.94 12.07 11.31
N GLN A 41 3.66 11.79 10.22
CA GLN A 41 4.19 12.82 9.33
C GLN A 41 3.08 13.66 8.68
N TRP A 42 1.95 13.04 8.36
CA TRP A 42 0.79 13.74 7.83
C TRP A 42 0.21 14.74 8.83
N HIS A 43 -0.02 14.33 10.08
CA HIS A 43 -0.51 15.21 11.16
C HIS A 43 0.45 16.34 11.51
N LEU A 44 1.75 16.11 11.38
CA LEU A 44 2.79 17.11 11.59
C LEU A 44 2.95 18.06 10.39
N GLY A 45 2.24 17.82 9.29
CA GLY A 45 2.33 18.61 8.06
C GLY A 45 3.66 18.45 7.31
N ALA A 46 4.43 17.44 7.66
CA ALA A 46 5.73 17.14 7.06
C ALA A 46 5.63 16.14 5.89
N TYR A 47 4.55 15.35 5.82
CA TYR A 47 4.35 14.40 4.73
C TYR A 47 4.01 15.11 3.41
N ARG A 48 4.69 14.71 2.37
CA ARG A 48 4.40 15.08 0.98
C ARG A 48 4.36 13.79 0.16
N PRO A 49 3.22 13.43 -0.44
CA PRO A 49 3.13 12.22 -1.26
C PRO A 49 4.04 12.34 -2.48
N HIS A 50 4.74 11.26 -2.79
CA HIS A 50 5.58 11.16 -3.98
C HIS A 50 4.73 11.03 -5.25
N PHE A 51 3.54 10.44 -5.11
CA PHE A 51 2.55 10.31 -6.18
C PHE A 51 1.13 10.30 -5.61
N THR A 52 0.14 10.55 -6.47
CA THR A 52 -1.28 10.45 -6.12
C THR A 52 -2.02 9.58 -7.11
N LEU A 53 -2.94 8.75 -6.62
CA LEU A 53 -3.78 7.89 -7.44
C LEU A 53 -4.93 8.69 -8.07
N GLU A 54 -5.12 8.55 -9.39
CA GLU A 54 -6.35 8.97 -10.08
C GLU A 54 -7.35 7.81 -10.12
N SER A 55 -6.90 6.64 -10.58
CA SER A 55 -7.71 5.41 -10.62
C SER A 55 -6.85 4.19 -10.88
N PHE A 56 -7.38 3.02 -10.52
CA PHE A 56 -6.84 1.75 -10.99
C PHE A 56 -7.95 0.83 -11.51
N ARG A 57 -7.56 -0.14 -12.32
CA ARG A 57 -8.39 -1.24 -12.78
C ARG A 57 -7.57 -2.52 -12.73
N VAL A 58 -8.21 -3.61 -12.30
CA VAL A 58 -7.60 -4.95 -12.32
C VAL A 58 -8.51 -5.87 -13.12
N ILE A 59 -7.91 -6.64 -14.01
CA ILE A 59 -8.57 -7.68 -14.82
C ILE A 59 -7.90 -9.00 -14.43
N VAL A 60 -8.72 -10.01 -14.16
CA VAL A 60 -8.26 -11.37 -13.92
C VAL A 60 -8.78 -12.22 -15.08
N ASP A 61 -7.85 -12.72 -15.88
CA ASP A 61 -8.18 -13.62 -16.97
C ASP A 61 -8.03 -15.07 -16.49
N ASP A 62 -9.16 -15.77 -16.43
CA ASP A 62 -9.21 -17.21 -16.20
C ASP A 62 -9.32 -17.90 -17.57
N HIS A 63 -8.26 -18.56 -17.99
CA HIS A 63 -8.24 -19.33 -19.23
C HIS A 63 -8.56 -20.79 -18.90
N GLU A 64 -9.74 -21.28 -19.35
CA GLU A 64 -10.02 -22.70 -19.30
C GLU A 64 -8.90 -23.51 -19.95
N ASP A 65 -8.47 -24.56 -19.23
CA ASP A 65 -7.40 -25.45 -19.66
C ASP A 65 -7.79 -26.15 -20.97
N THR A 66 -7.24 -25.67 -22.07
CA THR A 66 -7.38 -26.29 -23.40
C THR A 66 -6.38 -27.43 -23.63
N GLY A 67 -5.79 -27.98 -22.56
CA GLY A 67 -4.93 -29.19 -22.63
C GLY A 67 -3.47 -28.93 -23.02
N ALA A 68 -3.07 -27.67 -23.17
CA ALA A 68 -1.66 -27.29 -23.31
C ALA A 68 -1.23 -26.60 -22.03
N LEU A 69 -0.34 -27.24 -21.25
CA LEU A 69 0.34 -26.74 -20.04
C LEU A 69 -0.32 -25.47 -19.46
N ALA A 70 -1.17 -25.62 -18.45
CA ALA A 70 -1.90 -24.55 -17.80
C ALA A 70 -0.95 -23.35 -17.58
N LYS A 71 -1.17 -22.26 -18.30
CA LYS A 71 -0.59 -21.00 -17.90
C LYS A 71 -1.37 -20.58 -16.67
N ASP A 72 -0.65 -20.34 -15.58
CA ASP A 72 -1.22 -19.76 -14.38
C ASP A 72 -2.09 -18.56 -14.74
N ALA A 73 -3.26 -18.45 -14.10
CA ALA A 73 -4.14 -17.30 -14.31
C ALA A 73 -3.33 -16.01 -14.17
N MET A 74 -3.32 -15.19 -15.23
CA MET A 74 -2.60 -13.92 -15.23
C MET A 74 -3.58 -12.81 -14.87
N SER A 75 -3.12 -11.90 -14.03
CA SER A 75 -3.84 -10.66 -13.75
C SER A 75 -3.14 -9.50 -14.42
N GLU A 76 -3.94 -8.58 -14.98
CA GLU A 76 -3.46 -7.30 -15.50
C GLU A 76 -4.01 -6.17 -14.62
N ALA A 77 -3.16 -5.21 -14.27
CA ALA A 77 -3.57 -4.00 -13.60
C ALA A 77 -3.16 -2.77 -14.42
N THR A 78 -4.10 -1.87 -14.66
CA THR A 78 -3.83 -0.55 -15.22
C THR A 78 -4.03 0.49 -14.12
N ILE A 79 -3.01 1.32 -13.88
CA ILE A 79 -3.08 2.43 -12.93
C ILE A 79 -2.94 3.77 -13.65
N LYS A 80 -3.58 4.78 -13.07
CA LYS A 80 -3.43 6.19 -13.45
C LYS A 80 -3.03 6.97 -12.22
N ILE A 81 -1.86 7.59 -12.28
CA ILE A 81 -1.29 8.36 -11.17
C ILE A 81 -0.77 9.70 -11.64
N HIS A 82 -0.56 10.59 -10.68
CA HIS A 82 0.16 11.84 -10.88
C HIS A 82 1.45 11.83 -10.06
N VAL A 83 2.55 12.25 -10.68
CA VAL A 83 3.83 12.57 -10.02
C VAL A 83 4.08 14.05 -10.26
N GLY A 84 3.96 14.86 -9.20
CA GLY A 84 3.85 16.31 -9.37
C GLY A 84 2.67 16.67 -10.29
N ASP A 85 2.90 17.49 -11.31
CA ASP A 85 1.88 17.90 -12.28
C ASP A 85 1.76 16.95 -13.49
N GLN A 86 2.52 15.86 -13.52
CA GLN A 86 2.52 14.94 -14.65
C GLN A 86 1.65 13.73 -14.38
N ARG A 87 0.80 13.40 -15.37
CA ARG A 87 -0.09 12.24 -15.34
C ARG A 87 0.53 11.05 -16.06
N PHE A 88 0.52 9.89 -15.42
CA PHE A 88 1.02 8.63 -15.96
C PHE A 88 -0.05 7.56 -15.98
N VAL A 89 0.01 6.72 -17.02
CA VAL A 89 -0.78 5.50 -17.15
C VAL A 89 0.20 4.36 -17.37
N ALA A 90 0.14 3.35 -16.51
CA ALA A 90 0.96 2.16 -16.65
C ALA A 90 0.11 0.91 -16.48
N THR A 91 0.48 -0.14 -17.20
CA THR A 91 -0.12 -1.46 -17.11
C THR A 91 0.95 -2.45 -16.68
N GLY A 92 0.65 -3.25 -15.66
CA GLY A 92 1.51 -4.30 -15.16
C GLY A 92 0.78 -5.63 -15.12
N GLU A 93 1.49 -6.71 -15.33
CA GLU A 93 1.00 -8.08 -15.25
C GLU A 93 1.56 -8.76 -14.00
N GLY A 94 0.84 -9.75 -13.47
CA GLY A 94 1.28 -10.54 -12.32
C GLY A 94 0.48 -11.83 -12.17
N ALA A 95 0.99 -12.76 -11.36
CA ALA A 95 0.31 -14.02 -11.05
C ALA A 95 -1.02 -13.82 -10.29
N GLY A 96 -1.26 -12.61 -9.78
CA GLY A 96 -2.51 -12.24 -9.12
C GLY A 96 -2.69 -10.73 -9.08
N PRO A 97 -3.90 -10.24 -8.68
CA PRO A 97 -4.29 -8.83 -8.72
C PRO A 97 -3.29 -7.89 -8.03
N VAL A 98 -2.79 -8.27 -6.87
CA VAL A 98 -1.89 -7.42 -6.07
C VAL A 98 -0.50 -7.35 -6.69
N GLY A 99 0.01 -8.46 -7.23
CA GLY A 99 1.28 -8.47 -7.97
C GLY A 99 1.20 -7.62 -9.24
N ALA A 100 0.08 -7.67 -9.95
CA ALA A 100 -0.15 -6.82 -11.12
C ALA A 100 -0.18 -5.33 -10.74
N LEU A 101 -0.84 -4.97 -9.62
CA LEU A 101 -0.86 -3.59 -9.12
C LEU A 101 0.53 -3.10 -8.68
N ASP A 102 1.31 -3.94 -7.97
CA ASP A 102 2.69 -3.60 -7.58
C ASP A 102 3.56 -3.35 -8.81
N ASN A 103 3.50 -4.24 -9.81
CA ASN A 103 4.25 -4.10 -11.05
C ASN A 103 3.84 -2.83 -11.81
N ALA A 104 2.54 -2.56 -11.95
CA ALA A 104 2.06 -1.35 -12.61
C ALA A 104 2.53 -0.07 -11.89
N LEU A 105 2.48 -0.04 -10.55
CA LEU A 105 2.94 1.10 -9.75
C LEU A 105 4.44 1.34 -9.94
N ARG A 106 5.26 0.29 -9.81
CA ARG A 106 6.71 0.39 -10.02
C ARG A 106 7.06 0.90 -11.41
N MET A 107 6.40 0.38 -12.45
CA MET A 107 6.61 0.84 -13.83
C MET A 107 6.27 2.33 -14.00
N ALA A 108 5.23 2.81 -13.31
CA ALA A 108 4.80 4.20 -13.42
C ALA A 108 5.77 5.18 -12.74
N ILE A 109 6.42 4.78 -11.64
CA ILE A 109 7.20 5.70 -10.81
C ILE A 109 8.71 5.53 -10.90
N VAL A 110 9.22 4.41 -11.44
CA VAL A 110 10.66 4.10 -11.48
C VAL A 110 11.50 5.15 -12.19
N ALA A 111 10.93 5.84 -13.18
CA ALA A 111 11.62 6.90 -13.91
C ALA A 111 11.88 8.16 -13.05
N PHE A 112 11.09 8.36 -11.98
CA PHE A 112 11.21 9.48 -11.05
C PHE A 112 11.94 9.06 -9.78
N TYR A 113 11.71 7.85 -9.35
CA TYR A 113 12.21 7.26 -8.11
C TYR A 113 12.86 5.91 -8.42
N PRO A 114 14.07 5.90 -9.03
CA PRO A 114 14.74 4.65 -9.39
C PRO A 114 15.03 3.76 -8.18
N GLU A 115 15.07 4.33 -6.99
CA GLU A 115 15.25 3.64 -5.71
C GLU A 115 14.12 2.64 -5.40
N VAL A 116 12.97 2.80 -6.03
CA VAL A 116 11.84 1.87 -5.88
C VAL A 116 12.22 0.44 -6.29
N ALA A 117 13.23 0.30 -7.16
CA ALA A 117 13.76 -0.99 -7.56
C ALA A 117 14.46 -1.76 -6.41
N ASP A 118 14.93 -1.05 -5.38
CA ASP A 118 15.55 -1.65 -4.19
C ASP A 118 14.52 -1.99 -3.11
N ILE A 119 13.26 -1.60 -3.26
CA ILE A 119 12.15 -1.86 -2.33
C ILE A 119 11.49 -3.19 -2.71
N GLU A 120 11.50 -4.16 -1.81
CA GLU A 120 11.06 -5.53 -2.04
C GLU A 120 9.89 -5.89 -1.12
N LEU A 121 8.76 -6.32 -1.67
CA LEU A 121 7.65 -6.88 -0.90
C LEU A 121 8.03 -8.30 -0.49
N VAL A 122 8.14 -8.57 0.83
CA VAL A 122 8.62 -9.86 1.36
C VAL A 122 7.53 -10.70 2.03
N ASP A 123 6.44 -10.07 2.46
CA ASP A 123 5.32 -10.80 3.07
C ASP A 123 4.00 -10.06 2.81
N TYR A 124 2.93 -10.83 2.62
CA TYR A 124 1.58 -10.34 2.36
C TYR A 124 0.58 -11.17 3.14
N LYS A 125 -0.14 -10.55 4.06
CA LYS A 125 -1.11 -11.20 4.93
C LYS A 125 -2.47 -10.54 4.82
N VAL A 126 -3.50 -11.37 4.68
CA VAL A 126 -4.89 -10.93 4.65
C VAL A 126 -5.64 -11.53 5.84
N ARG A 127 -6.43 -10.68 6.51
CA ARG A 127 -7.31 -11.10 7.59
C ARG A 127 -8.70 -10.49 7.41
N ILE A 128 -9.71 -11.34 7.44
CA ILE A 128 -11.11 -10.94 7.51
C ILE A 128 -11.42 -10.64 8.98
N LEU A 129 -12.00 -9.47 9.27
CA LEU A 129 -12.24 -9.01 10.63
C LEU A 129 -13.65 -9.33 11.13
N ASP A 130 -14.65 -9.37 10.24
CA ASP A 130 -16.04 -9.66 10.54
C ASP A 130 -16.49 -10.94 9.85
N GLU A 131 -16.48 -12.05 10.58
CA GLU A 131 -16.80 -13.39 10.03
C GLU A 131 -18.30 -13.60 9.74
N ASN A 132 -19.19 -12.69 10.15
CA ASN A 132 -20.64 -12.88 10.09
C ASN A 132 -21.37 -12.05 9.01
N VAL A 133 -20.65 -11.29 8.20
CA VAL A 133 -21.22 -10.34 7.21
C VAL A 133 -21.05 -10.81 5.75
N GLY A 134 -20.47 -11.98 5.53
CA GLY A 134 -20.29 -12.55 4.19
C GLY A 134 -19.28 -11.74 3.35
N THR A 135 -19.69 -11.34 2.15
CA THR A 135 -18.83 -10.63 1.19
C THR A 135 -18.54 -9.19 1.57
N ASP A 136 -19.31 -8.62 2.49
CA ASP A 136 -19.18 -7.22 2.94
C ASP A 136 -18.28 -7.12 4.19
N ALA A 137 -17.60 -8.22 4.53
CA ALA A 137 -16.68 -8.28 5.66
C ALA A 137 -15.47 -7.37 5.45
N ILE A 138 -15.12 -6.61 6.49
CA ILE A 138 -13.91 -5.79 6.49
C ILE A 138 -12.68 -6.65 6.39
N THR A 139 -11.84 -6.36 5.41
CA THR A 139 -10.57 -7.03 5.16
C THR A 139 -9.42 -6.13 5.56
N ARG A 140 -8.54 -6.66 6.39
CA ARG A 140 -7.24 -6.05 6.72
C ARG A 140 -6.14 -6.73 5.92
N VAL A 141 -5.35 -5.94 5.22
CA VAL A 141 -4.13 -6.38 4.54
C VAL A 141 -2.93 -5.80 5.25
N VAL A 142 -1.95 -6.63 5.55
CA VAL A 142 -0.64 -6.23 6.08
C VAL A 142 0.43 -6.65 5.09
N ILE A 143 1.25 -5.69 4.68
CA ILE A 143 2.41 -5.92 3.81
C ILE A 143 3.68 -5.69 4.62
N THR A 144 4.62 -6.62 4.52
CA THR A 144 6.00 -6.41 5.00
C THR A 144 6.89 -6.15 3.80
N THR A 145 7.63 -5.08 3.86
CA THR A 145 8.52 -4.60 2.80
C THR A 145 9.93 -4.47 3.35
N ARG A 146 10.92 -4.58 2.46
CA ARG A 146 12.35 -4.51 2.82
C ARG A 146 13.12 -3.70 1.80
N ASP A 147 14.12 -2.99 2.26
CA ASP A 147 15.22 -2.42 1.47
C ASP A 147 16.58 -2.80 2.11
N LYS A 148 17.67 -2.21 1.63
CA LYS A 148 19.03 -2.40 2.17
C LYS A 148 19.20 -1.91 3.62
N ARG A 149 18.29 -1.05 4.11
CA ARG A 149 18.35 -0.43 5.45
C ARG A 149 17.52 -1.19 6.48
N GLY A 150 16.64 -2.10 6.07
CA GLY A 150 15.78 -2.91 6.94
C GLY A 150 14.39 -3.13 6.39
N SER A 151 13.51 -3.68 7.21
CA SER A 151 12.12 -3.98 6.87
C SER A 151 11.16 -3.08 7.63
N TRP A 152 9.95 -2.92 7.07
CA TRP A 152 8.83 -2.19 7.68
C TRP A 152 7.50 -2.83 7.31
N GLY A 153 6.50 -2.58 8.12
CA GLY A 153 5.14 -3.05 7.89
C GLY A 153 4.21 -1.91 7.48
N THR A 154 3.23 -2.23 6.64
CA THR A 154 2.14 -1.31 6.28
C THR A 154 0.80 -2.00 6.31
N VAL A 155 -0.29 -1.26 6.45
CA VAL A 155 -1.63 -1.79 6.62
C VAL A 155 -2.64 -1.03 5.77
N GLY A 156 -3.52 -1.77 5.11
CA GLY A 156 -4.71 -1.25 4.45
C GLY A 156 -5.96 -1.98 4.91
N VAL A 157 -7.08 -1.27 4.96
CA VAL A 157 -8.36 -1.80 5.42
C VAL A 157 -9.45 -1.33 4.48
N SER A 158 -10.28 -2.27 4.00
CA SER A 158 -11.46 -2.02 3.17
C SER A 158 -12.35 -3.26 3.15
N GLU A 159 -13.62 -3.12 2.79
CA GLU A 159 -14.49 -4.22 2.39
C GLU A 159 -13.99 -4.88 1.09
N ASN A 160 -13.32 -4.11 0.23
CA ASN A 160 -12.69 -4.59 -0.99
C ASN A 160 -11.22 -4.95 -0.74
N ILE A 161 -10.90 -6.24 -0.84
CA ILE A 161 -9.53 -6.76 -0.65
C ILE A 161 -8.51 -6.10 -1.58
N ILE A 162 -8.89 -5.76 -2.81
CA ILE A 162 -7.99 -5.11 -3.78
C ILE A 162 -7.68 -3.68 -3.34
N GLU A 163 -8.69 -2.96 -2.83
CA GLU A 163 -8.51 -1.61 -2.28
C GLU A 163 -7.68 -1.64 -0.99
N ALA A 164 -7.95 -2.58 -0.08
CA ALA A 164 -7.14 -2.78 1.13
C ALA A 164 -5.67 -3.06 0.76
N SER A 165 -5.45 -3.91 -0.24
CA SER A 165 -4.10 -4.23 -0.74
C SER A 165 -3.41 -3.03 -1.37
N TRP A 166 -4.15 -2.25 -2.17
CA TRP A 166 -3.64 -1.03 -2.77
C TRP A 166 -3.20 -0.01 -1.71
N ASN A 167 -4.02 0.22 -0.69
CA ASN A 167 -3.69 1.15 0.40
C ASN A 167 -2.41 0.73 1.14
N ALA A 168 -2.28 -0.56 1.49
CA ALA A 168 -1.07 -1.08 2.12
C ALA A 168 0.16 -0.98 1.21
N LEU A 169 0.00 -1.22 -0.10
CA LEU A 169 1.06 -1.15 -1.10
C LEU A 169 1.55 0.30 -1.29
N VAL A 170 0.63 1.26 -1.41
CA VAL A 170 0.98 2.68 -1.51
C VAL A 170 1.76 3.13 -0.30
N ASP A 171 1.28 2.86 0.90
CA ASP A 171 1.99 3.18 2.14
C ASP A 171 3.39 2.55 2.17
N SER A 172 3.52 1.32 1.67
CA SER A 172 4.78 0.59 1.61
C SER A 172 5.84 1.32 0.76
N ILE A 173 5.45 1.76 -0.42
CA ILE A 173 6.32 2.49 -1.35
C ILE A 173 6.60 3.91 -0.84
N GLU A 174 5.55 4.63 -0.41
CA GLU A 174 5.67 5.99 0.12
C GLU A 174 6.62 6.06 1.33
N TYR A 175 6.49 5.12 2.27
CA TYR A 175 7.38 5.06 3.42
C TYR A 175 8.82 4.71 3.01
N GLY A 176 8.98 3.76 2.08
CA GLY A 176 10.29 3.42 1.54
C GLY A 176 11.00 4.61 0.90
N LEU A 177 10.31 5.36 0.05
CA LEU A 177 10.84 6.57 -0.61
C LEU A 177 11.13 7.69 0.40
N MET A 178 10.26 7.90 1.38
CA MET A 178 10.47 8.88 2.44
C MET A 178 11.78 8.60 3.22
N ARG A 179 12.07 7.32 3.55
CA ARG A 179 13.30 6.93 4.25
C ARG A 179 14.57 7.18 3.45
N ILE A 180 14.48 7.16 2.12
CA ILE A 180 15.63 7.35 1.24
C ILE A 180 15.99 8.84 1.16
N GLY A 181 14.99 9.72 1.24
CA GLY A 181 15.18 11.18 1.20
C GLY A 181 15.76 11.80 2.50
N GLU A 182 15.89 10.98 3.57
CA GLU A 182 16.54 11.36 4.83
C GLU A 182 18.02 10.95 4.84
#